data_006d1b6decbc9c0aeab91f575bba3503
#
_entry.id   006d1b6decbc9c0aeab91f575bba3503
#
_cell.length_a   1.000
_cell.length_b   1.000
_cell.length_c   1.000
_cell.angle_alpha   90.00
_cell.angle_beta   90.00
_cell.angle_gamma   90.00
#
_symmetry.space_group_name_H-M   'P 1'
#
loop_
_entity.id
_entity.type
_entity.pdbx_description
1 polymer ?
#
loop_
_entity_poly.entity_id
_entity_poly.type
_entity_poly.pdbx_seq_one_letter_code
_entity_poly.pdbx_strand_id
1 'polypeptide(L)'
;MLSKNLKKFFSLLSLFILINFSASAGMSDSDKSKSIECTGIYYANSMIPQGELELEKIVHSFAAKKYLNSYLIKAGVNEEKLNKEILKVVDDRYGKPYEEETTKKCDDFIFKLIPGSKDEIKKIAESGIY
;
A
#
# COMPACT_ATOMS: atom_id res chain seq x y z
N MET A 1 3.64 51.09 6.00
CA MET A 1 4.53 50.30 5.12
C MET A 1 4.85 48.90 5.61
N LEU A 2 5.08 48.69 6.89
CA LEU A 2 5.33 47.37 7.50
C LEU A 2 4.13 46.42 7.42
N SER A 3 2.88 46.90 7.47
CA SER A 3 1.68 46.08 7.44
C SER A 3 1.41 45.41 6.07
N LYS A 4 1.83 46.02 4.96
CA LYS A 4 1.66 45.42 3.62
C LYS A 4 2.61 44.27 3.35
N ASN A 5 3.83 44.36 3.88
CA ASN A 5 4.82 43.32 3.73
C ASN A 5 4.51 42.11 4.66
N LEU A 6 3.95 42.39 5.83
CA LEU A 6 3.52 41.37 6.77
C LEU A 6 2.34 40.56 6.23
N LYS A 7 1.36 41.22 5.57
CA LYS A 7 0.22 40.55 4.95
C LYS A 7 0.64 39.62 3.79
N LYS A 8 1.63 40.05 3.00
CA LYS A 8 2.20 39.19 1.93
C LYS A 8 2.95 38.01 2.48
N PHE A 9 3.65 38.15 3.61
CA PHE A 9 4.36 37.10 4.26
C PHE A 9 3.42 36.05 4.85
N PHE A 10 2.36 36.48 5.51
CA PHE A 10 1.32 35.58 6.05
C PHE A 10 0.55 34.83 4.94
N SER A 11 0.27 35.48 3.81
CA SER A 11 -0.39 34.84 2.67
C SER A 11 0.47 33.74 2.05
N LEU A 12 1.78 33.95 1.94
CA LEU A 12 2.72 32.96 1.46
C LEU A 12 2.86 31.76 2.42
N LEU A 13 2.86 32.00 3.72
CA LEU A 13 2.95 30.96 4.73
C LEU A 13 1.68 30.10 4.76
N SER A 14 0.51 30.72 4.61
CA SER A 14 -0.77 30.00 4.52
C SER A 14 -0.84 29.11 3.28
N LEU A 15 -0.32 29.55 2.15
CA LEU A 15 -0.28 28.77 0.92
C LEU A 15 0.64 27.55 1.06
N PHE A 16 1.78 27.70 1.72
CA PHE A 16 2.73 26.61 1.97
C PHE A 16 2.14 25.56 2.91
N ILE A 17 1.42 25.96 3.95
CA ILE A 17 0.72 25.05 4.87
C ILE A 17 -0.39 24.28 4.14
N LEU A 18 -1.14 24.92 3.25
CA LEU A 18 -2.17 24.26 2.43
C LEU A 18 -1.59 23.23 1.46
N ILE A 19 -0.45 23.50 0.85
CA ILE A 19 0.24 22.54 -0.05
C ILE A 19 0.73 21.33 0.74
N ASN A 20 1.31 21.50 1.93
CA ASN A 20 1.74 20.40 2.79
C ASN A 20 0.55 19.58 3.30
N PHE A 21 -0.58 20.21 3.61
CA PHE A 21 -1.79 19.52 4.03
C PHE A 21 -2.41 18.72 2.88
N SER A 22 -2.39 19.21 1.63
CA SER A 22 -2.83 18.50 0.43
C SER A 22 -1.95 17.30 0.12
N ALA A 23 -0.62 17.42 0.31
CA ALA A 23 0.32 16.30 0.13
C ALA A 23 0.13 15.18 1.14
N SER A 24 -0.39 15.47 2.36
CA SER A 24 -0.71 14.50 3.40
C SER A 24 -2.15 13.99 3.38
N ALA A 25 -2.99 14.47 2.44
CA ALA A 25 -4.41 14.14 2.37
C ALA A 25 -4.72 12.69 1.94
N GLY A 26 -3.70 11.88 1.71
CA GLY A 26 -3.83 10.44 1.54
C GLY A 26 -4.34 9.99 0.17
N MET A 27 -4.61 8.70 0.07
CA MET A 27 -5.15 8.05 -1.11
C MET A 27 -6.62 8.40 -1.33
N SER A 28 -7.05 8.42 -2.60
CA SER A 28 -8.47 8.40 -2.95
C SER A 28 -9.13 7.10 -2.43
N ASP A 29 -10.45 7.11 -2.29
CA ASP A 29 -11.20 5.92 -1.88
C ASP A 29 -11.05 4.77 -2.89
N SER A 30 -10.98 5.10 -4.18
CA SER A 30 -10.72 4.13 -5.24
C SER A 30 -9.35 3.47 -5.10
N ASP A 31 -8.31 4.25 -4.83
CA ASP A 31 -6.96 3.74 -4.62
C ASP A 31 -6.84 2.91 -3.35
N LYS A 32 -7.53 3.31 -2.27
CA LYS A 32 -7.62 2.51 -1.04
C LYS A 32 -8.26 1.15 -1.31
N SER A 33 -9.40 1.13 -1.99
CA SER A 33 -10.13 -0.09 -2.32
C SER A 33 -9.27 -1.05 -3.14
N LYS A 34 -8.59 -0.55 -4.17
CA LYS A 34 -7.71 -1.36 -5.01
C LYS A 34 -6.45 -1.83 -4.26
N SER A 35 -5.91 -1.00 -3.37
CA SER A 35 -4.79 -1.38 -2.51
C SER A 35 -5.17 -2.50 -1.53
N ILE A 36 -6.38 -2.46 -0.99
CA ILE A 36 -6.92 -3.53 -0.13
C ILE A 36 -7.08 -4.83 -0.93
N GLU A 37 -7.61 -4.77 -2.13
CA GLU A 37 -7.71 -5.92 -3.03
C GLU A 37 -6.32 -6.53 -3.31
N CYS A 38 -5.34 -5.71 -3.66
CA CYS A 38 -3.96 -6.16 -3.87
C CYS A 38 -3.35 -6.78 -2.62
N THR A 39 -3.61 -6.21 -1.45
CA THR A 39 -3.16 -6.79 -0.17
C THR A 39 -3.74 -8.19 0.05
N GLY A 40 -5.01 -8.38 -0.27
CA GLY A 40 -5.66 -9.69 -0.21
C GLY A 40 -5.08 -10.69 -1.20
N ILE A 41 -4.74 -10.25 -2.41
CA ILE A 41 -4.09 -11.08 -3.44
C ILE A 41 -2.70 -11.52 -2.97
N TYR A 42 -1.90 -10.62 -2.45
CA TYR A 42 -0.60 -10.96 -1.87
C TYR A 42 -0.73 -11.92 -0.69
N TYR A 43 -1.73 -11.71 0.17
CA TYR A 43 -1.96 -12.62 1.28
C TYR A 43 -2.30 -14.03 0.81
N ALA A 44 -3.21 -14.17 -0.14
CA ALA A 44 -3.56 -15.47 -0.72
C ALA A 44 -2.34 -16.15 -1.37
N ASN A 45 -1.53 -15.40 -2.11
CA ASN A 45 -0.30 -15.92 -2.71
C ASN A 45 0.69 -16.43 -1.65
N SER A 46 0.79 -15.73 -0.52
CA SER A 46 1.67 -16.11 0.59
C SER A 46 1.26 -17.42 1.27
N MET A 47 0.03 -17.85 1.09
CA MET A 47 -0.52 -19.10 1.66
C MET A 47 -0.34 -20.31 0.73
N ILE A 48 0.16 -20.11 -0.48
CA ILE A 48 0.43 -21.22 -1.41
C ILE A 48 1.53 -22.12 -0.82
N PRO A 49 1.32 -23.45 -0.78
CA PRO A 49 2.29 -24.36 -0.18
C PRO A 49 3.66 -24.28 -0.85
N GLN A 50 4.71 -24.45 -0.06
CA GLN A 50 6.07 -24.57 -0.56
C GLN A 50 6.17 -25.75 -1.53
N GLY A 51 6.83 -25.53 -2.67
CA GLY A 51 6.95 -26.50 -3.74
C GLY A 51 5.92 -26.33 -4.86
N GLU A 52 4.81 -25.64 -4.61
CA GLU A 52 3.81 -25.30 -5.63
C GLU A 52 4.07 -23.94 -6.30
N LEU A 53 4.87 -23.11 -5.66
CA LEU A 53 5.28 -21.80 -6.17
C LEU A 53 6.73 -21.53 -5.76
N GLU A 54 7.48 -20.83 -6.60
CA GLU A 54 8.84 -20.40 -6.28
C GLU A 54 8.88 -19.63 -4.97
N LEU A 55 9.82 -19.97 -4.09
CA LEU A 55 9.94 -19.38 -2.76
C LEU A 55 10.06 -17.84 -2.82
N GLU A 56 10.79 -17.32 -3.79
CA GLU A 56 10.96 -15.90 -4.01
C GLU A 56 9.62 -15.17 -4.21
N LYS A 57 8.69 -15.78 -4.95
CA LYS A 57 7.35 -15.24 -5.18
C LYS A 57 6.49 -15.27 -3.92
N ILE A 58 6.61 -16.33 -3.13
CA ILE A 58 5.93 -16.44 -1.83
C ILE A 58 6.44 -15.36 -0.87
N VAL A 59 7.75 -15.21 -0.76
CA VAL A 59 8.40 -14.22 0.11
C VAL A 59 8.05 -12.79 -0.31
N HIS A 60 8.06 -12.50 -1.62
CA HIS A 60 7.61 -11.20 -2.13
C HIS A 60 6.17 -10.89 -1.70
N SER A 61 5.28 -11.85 -1.82
CA SER A 61 3.88 -11.68 -1.44
C SER A 61 3.70 -11.45 0.06
N PHE A 62 4.44 -12.15 0.93
CA PHE A 62 4.47 -11.86 2.36
C PHE A 62 4.93 -10.44 2.66
N ALA A 63 6.04 -10.03 2.05
CA ALA A 63 6.62 -8.70 2.25
C ALA A 63 5.67 -7.60 1.77
N ALA A 64 5.06 -7.77 0.60
CA ALA A 64 4.11 -6.83 0.04
C ALA A 64 2.84 -6.70 0.91
N LYS A 65 2.29 -7.81 1.36
CA LYS A 65 1.17 -7.82 2.31
C LYS A 65 1.50 -7.06 3.58
N LYS A 66 2.63 -7.35 4.19
CA LYS A 66 3.06 -6.71 5.44
C LYS A 66 3.23 -5.21 5.27
N TYR A 67 3.89 -4.79 4.22
CA TYR A 67 4.10 -3.39 3.89
C TYR A 67 2.76 -2.65 3.69
N LEU A 68 1.88 -3.18 2.85
CA LEU A 68 0.60 -2.56 2.53
C LEU A 68 -0.34 -2.50 3.73
N ASN A 69 -0.39 -3.55 4.54
CA ASN A 69 -1.21 -3.55 5.75
C ASN A 69 -0.82 -2.39 6.68
N SER A 70 0.47 -2.23 6.94
CA SER A 70 0.98 -1.12 7.74
C SER A 70 0.73 0.24 7.09
N TYR A 71 0.94 0.35 5.79
CA TYR A 71 0.74 1.59 5.05
C TYR A 71 -0.73 2.04 5.08
N LEU A 72 -1.66 1.13 4.84
CA LEU A 72 -3.09 1.41 4.83
C LEU A 72 -3.61 1.83 6.21
N ILE A 73 -3.14 1.21 7.28
CA ILE A 73 -3.48 1.61 8.66
C ILE A 73 -2.97 3.04 8.93
N LYS A 74 -1.73 3.35 8.55
CA LYS A 74 -1.16 4.71 8.67
C LYS A 74 -1.90 5.73 7.81
N ALA A 75 -2.45 5.32 6.68
CA ALA A 75 -3.26 6.15 5.81
C ALA A 75 -4.70 6.37 6.33
N GLY A 76 -5.03 5.84 7.50
CA GLY A 76 -6.30 6.06 8.19
C GLY A 76 -7.37 5.00 7.93
N VAL A 77 -7.02 3.88 7.29
CA VAL A 77 -7.96 2.75 7.13
C VAL A 77 -8.14 2.07 8.48
N ASN A 78 -9.39 1.87 8.90
CA ASN A 78 -9.70 1.16 10.14
C ASN A 78 -9.21 -0.29 10.03
N GLU A 79 -8.46 -0.75 11.02
CA GLU A 79 -7.82 -2.07 11.02
C GLU A 79 -8.82 -3.22 10.94
N GLU A 80 -9.92 -3.16 11.67
CA GLU A 80 -10.98 -4.18 11.65
C GLU A 80 -11.64 -4.27 10.27
N LYS A 81 -11.95 -3.13 9.67
CA LYS A 81 -12.50 -3.05 8.31
C LYS A 81 -11.49 -3.58 7.29
N LEU A 82 -10.23 -3.20 7.42
CA LEU A 82 -9.14 -3.65 6.54
C LEU A 82 -9.02 -5.18 6.56
N ASN A 83 -8.94 -5.76 7.74
CA ASN A 83 -8.85 -7.22 7.91
C ASN A 83 -10.05 -7.94 7.31
N LYS A 84 -11.25 -7.43 7.52
CA LYS A 84 -12.49 -7.99 6.97
C LYS A 84 -12.49 -7.99 5.45
N GLU A 85 -12.11 -6.88 4.83
CA GLU A 85 -12.06 -6.76 3.37
C GLU A 85 -10.95 -7.63 2.76
N ILE A 86 -9.79 -7.70 3.40
CA ILE A 86 -8.69 -8.57 2.98
C ILE A 86 -9.14 -10.04 3.02
N LEU A 87 -9.81 -10.47 4.07
CA LEU A 87 -10.27 -11.85 4.21
C LEU A 87 -11.29 -12.24 3.13
N LYS A 88 -12.13 -11.33 2.68
CA LYS A 88 -13.03 -11.59 1.54
C LYS A 88 -12.25 -11.94 0.28
N VAL A 89 -11.19 -11.20 -0.01
CA VAL A 89 -10.34 -11.45 -1.18
C VAL A 89 -9.61 -12.79 -1.02
N VAL A 90 -9.09 -13.07 0.16
CA VAL A 90 -8.42 -14.34 0.47
C VAL A 90 -9.37 -15.52 0.28
N ASP A 91 -10.61 -15.43 0.77
CA ASP A 91 -11.62 -16.48 0.61
C ASP A 91 -11.93 -16.77 -0.85
N ASP A 92 -12.04 -15.73 -1.67
CA ASP A 92 -12.30 -15.84 -3.11
C ASP A 92 -11.14 -16.53 -3.86
N ARG A 93 -9.92 -16.36 -3.38
CA ARG A 93 -8.72 -16.86 -4.04
C ARG A 93 -8.14 -18.13 -3.41
N TYR A 94 -8.62 -18.52 -2.25
CA TYR A 94 -8.10 -19.69 -1.55
C TYR A 94 -8.29 -20.96 -2.38
N GLY A 95 -7.21 -21.73 -2.54
CA GLY A 95 -7.21 -22.93 -3.35
C GLY A 95 -7.11 -22.73 -4.86
N LYS A 96 -7.10 -21.48 -5.34
CA LYS A 96 -6.85 -21.17 -6.74
C LYS A 96 -5.33 -21.09 -7.01
N PRO A 97 -4.90 -21.44 -8.24
CA PRO A 97 -3.49 -21.36 -8.60
C PRO A 97 -3.00 -19.91 -8.62
N TYR A 98 -1.71 -19.74 -8.46
CA TYR A 98 -1.04 -18.45 -8.61
C TYR A 98 -1.26 -17.88 -10.03
N GLU A 99 -1.67 -16.63 -10.08
CA GLU A 99 -1.85 -15.89 -11.33
C GLU A 99 -0.80 -14.79 -11.44
N GLU A 100 0.19 -15.02 -12.30
CA GLU A 100 1.32 -14.11 -12.48
C GLU A 100 0.89 -12.74 -12.98
N GLU A 101 -0.02 -12.69 -13.95
CA GLU A 101 -0.53 -11.44 -14.52
C GLU A 101 -1.27 -10.58 -13.48
N THR A 102 -2.12 -11.20 -12.66
CA THR A 102 -2.85 -10.51 -11.59
C THR A 102 -1.90 -9.92 -10.57
N THR A 103 -0.88 -10.69 -10.16
CA THR A 103 0.14 -10.22 -9.21
C THR A 103 0.97 -9.09 -9.81
N LYS A 104 1.35 -9.20 -11.07
CA LYS A 104 2.09 -8.14 -11.78
C LYS A 104 1.30 -6.84 -11.85
N LYS A 105 0.00 -6.92 -12.13
CA LYS A 105 -0.87 -5.73 -12.13
C LYS A 105 -0.92 -5.06 -10.76
N CYS A 106 -0.95 -5.83 -9.68
CA CYS A 106 -0.86 -5.30 -8.32
C CYS A 106 0.50 -4.65 -8.07
N ASP A 107 1.60 -5.30 -8.44
CA ASP A 107 2.93 -4.73 -8.30
C ASP A 107 3.04 -3.39 -9.04
N ASP A 108 2.63 -3.33 -10.30
CA ASP A 108 2.69 -2.13 -11.11
C ASP A 108 1.83 -1.00 -10.51
N PHE A 109 0.64 -1.33 -10.03
CA PHE A 109 -0.26 -0.39 -9.39
C PHE A 109 0.33 0.18 -8.09
N ILE A 110 0.79 -0.68 -7.19
CA ILE A 110 1.33 -0.27 -5.89
C ILE A 110 2.63 0.51 -6.04
N PHE A 111 3.53 0.06 -6.90
CA PHE A 111 4.82 0.73 -7.10
C PHE A 111 4.66 2.14 -7.69
N LYS A 112 3.64 2.35 -8.52
CA LYS A 112 3.28 3.65 -9.05
C LYS A 112 2.57 4.53 -8.02
N LEU A 113 1.62 3.97 -7.28
CA LEU A 113 0.81 4.69 -6.30
C LEU A 113 1.63 5.18 -5.11
N ILE A 114 2.53 4.33 -4.62
CA ILE A 114 3.31 4.59 -3.41
C ILE A 114 4.80 4.64 -3.79
N PRO A 115 5.36 5.84 -4.02
CA PRO A 115 6.79 5.99 -4.32
C PRO A 115 7.67 5.37 -3.24
N GLY A 116 8.67 4.60 -3.66
CA GLY A 116 9.57 3.90 -2.75
C GLY A 116 9.07 2.56 -2.24
N SER A 117 7.82 2.18 -2.51
CA SER A 117 7.25 0.91 -2.03
C SER A 117 8.00 -0.32 -2.53
N LYS A 118 8.45 -0.31 -3.78
CA LYS A 118 9.23 -1.42 -4.36
C LYS A 118 10.48 -1.72 -3.53
N ASP A 119 11.24 -0.69 -3.17
CA ASP A 119 12.47 -0.83 -2.38
C ASP A 119 12.17 -1.25 -0.93
N GLU A 120 11.12 -0.69 -0.34
CA GLU A 120 10.71 -1.05 1.03
C GLU A 120 10.22 -2.51 1.11
N ILE A 121 9.44 -2.95 0.15
CA ILE A 121 8.99 -4.35 0.07
C ILE A 121 10.19 -5.29 -0.11
N LYS A 122 11.13 -4.92 -0.96
CA LYS A 122 12.37 -5.68 -1.17
C LYS A 122 13.18 -5.80 0.12
N LYS A 123 13.32 -4.72 0.88
CA LYS A 123 14.00 -4.73 2.18
C LYS A 123 13.34 -5.68 3.18
N ILE A 124 12.01 -5.68 3.24
CA ILE A 124 11.26 -6.60 4.12
C ILE A 124 11.51 -8.04 3.68
N ALA A 125 11.45 -8.33 2.39
CA ALA A 125 11.72 -9.66 1.85
C ALA A 125 13.12 -10.17 2.18
N GLU A 126 14.13 -9.29 2.05
CA GLU A 126 15.53 -9.62 2.35
C GLU A 126 15.80 -9.75 3.85
N SER A 127 15.04 -9.07 4.70
CA SER A 127 15.21 -9.13 6.16
C SER A 127 14.75 -10.44 6.79
N GLY A 128 13.91 -11.21 6.11
CA GLY A 128 13.29 -12.41 6.65
C GLY A 128 12.24 -12.16 7.74
N ILE A 129 11.85 -10.91 7.95
CA ILE A 129 10.81 -10.51 8.92
C ILE A 129 9.48 -10.33 8.18
N TYR A 130 8.78 -11.42 7.94
CA TYR A 130 7.49 -11.43 7.27
C TYR A 130 6.58 -12.51 7.84
#